data_06bc11611a66a4d25d12d1c2ed782b04
#
_entry.id   06bc11611a66a4d25d12d1c2ed782b04
#
_cell.length_a   1.000
_cell.length_b   1.000
_cell.length_c   1.000
_cell.angle_alpha   90.00
_cell.angle_beta   90.00
_cell.angle_gamma   90.00
#
_symmetry.space_group_name_H-M   'P 1'
#
loop_
_entity.id
_entity.type
_entity.pdbx_description
1 polymer ?
#
loop_
_entity_poly.entity_id
_entity_poly.type
_entity_poly.pdbx_seq_one_letter_code
_entity_poly.pdbx_strand_id
1 'polypeptide(L)'
;MVVELELFQHELEQATHTTIRETGDIDGTTGFTACHFFLPEELRAELEAQGAEVVALVGLEGIASNHVAKTPARWQAWLETHYQTCTHPAAVGMSEHILAVVKHDHLR
;
A
#
# COMPACT_ATOMS: atom_id res chain seq x y z
N MET A 1 -14.53 -18.56 -28.70
CA MET A 1 -14.77 -18.75 -27.26
C MET A 1 -13.62 -18.23 -26.40
N VAL A 2 -12.36 -18.59 -26.69
CA VAL A 2 -11.19 -18.09 -25.92
C VAL A 2 -11.09 -16.58 -26.00
N VAL A 3 -11.28 -15.99 -27.18
CA VAL A 3 -11.22 -14.54 -27.39
C VAL A 3 -12.29 -13.80 -26.57
N GLU A 4 -13.49 -14.34 -26.51
CA GLU A 4 -14.58 -13.75 -25.73
C GLU A 4 -14.29 -13.78 -24.23
N LEU A 5 -13.69 -14.87 -23.73
CA LEU A 5 -13.29 -14.98 -22.32
C LEU A 5 -12.20 -13.98 -21.98
N GLU A 6 -11.23 -13.80 -22.87
CA GLU A 6 -10.16 -12.82 -22.69
C GLU A 6 -10.70 -11.38 -22.66
N LEU A 7 -11.62 -11.04 -23.55
CA LEU A 7 -12.27 -9.74 -23.57
C LEU A 7 -13.10 -9.49 -22.31
N PHE A 8 -13.84 -10.48 -21.86
CA PHE A 8 -14.63 -10.39 -20.63
C PHE A 8 -13.72 -10.16 -19.41
N GLN A 9 -12.64 -10.90 -19.33
CA GLN A 9 -11.68 -10.75 -18.24
C GLN A 9 -11.01 -9.38 -18.26
N HIS A 10 -10.67 -8.88 -19.45
CA HIS A 10 -10.10 -7.55 -19.61
C HIS A 10 -11.07 -6.47 -19.14
N GLU A 11 -12.36 -6.56 -19.46
CA GLU A 11 -13.38 -5.64 -19.00
C GLU A 11 -13.53 -5.65 -17.48
N LEU A 12 -13.49 -6.85 -16.85
CA LEU A 12 -13.52 -6.97 -15.40
C LEU A 12 -12.30 -6.29 -14.75
N GLU A 13 -11.12 -6.48 -15.32
CA GLU A 13 -9.91 -5.86 -14.84
C GLU A 13 -9.99 -4.34 -14.94
N GLN A 14 -10.51 -3.82 -16.06
CA GLN A 14 -10.69 -2.39 -16.25
C GLN A 14 -11.69 -1.81 -15.23
N ALA A 15 -12.79 -2.49 -14.98
CA ALA A 15 -13.78 -2.08 -13.99
C ALA A 15 -13.17 -2.05 -12.59
N THR A 16 -12.37 -3.05 -12.24
CA THR A 16 -11.67 -3.13 -10.95
C THR A 16 -10.68 -1.98 -10.81
N HIS A 17 -9.87 -1.70 -11.82
CA HIS A 17 -8.92 -0.60 -11.80
C HIS A 17 -9.60 0.75 -11.63
N THR A 18 -10.73 0.95 -12.30
CA THR A 18 -11.52 2.17 -12.16
C THR A 18 -12.02 2.34 -10.73
N THR A 19 -12.57 1.29 -10.15
CA THR A 19 -13.06 1.32 -8.77
C THR A 19 -11.94 1.61 -7.79
N ILE A 20 -10.78 0.99 -7.95
CA ILE A 20 -9.61 1.25 -7.10
C ILE A 20 -9.20 2.71 -7.17
N ARG A 21 -9.13 3.29 -8.38
CA ARG A 21 -8.75 4.69 -8.54
C ARG A 21 -9.73 5.65 -7.90
N GLU A 22 -11.02 5.33 -7.95
CA GLU A 22 -12.06 6.22 -7.44
C GLU A 22 -12.29 6.06 -5.93
N THR A 23 -12.23 4.85 -5.43
CA THR A 23 -12.63 4.56 -4.04
C THR A 23 -11.57 3.86 -3.20
N GLY A 24 -10.57 3.26 -3.82
CA GLY A 24 -9.60 2.41 -3.14
C GLY A 24 -10.11 1.00 -2.83
N ASP A 25 -11.33 0.67 -3.21
CA ASP A 25 -11.96 -0.58 -2.81
C ASP A 25 -11.85 -1.68 -3.86
N ILE A 26 -11.65 -2.91 -3.37
CA ILE A 26 -11.86 -4.15 -4.10
C ILE A 26 -12.91 -4.95 -3.35
N ASP A 27 -13.93 -5.42 -4.06
CA ASP A 27 -15.07 -6.11 -3.43
C ASP A 27 -14.88 -7.62 -3.23
N GLY A 28 -13.76 -8.16 -3.69
CA GLY A 28 -13.46 -9.59 -3.55
C GLY A 28 -13.98 -10.48 -4.67
N THR A 29 -14.72 -9.94 -5.62
CA THR A 29 -15.19 -10.72 -6.78
C THR A 29 -14.09 -10.88 -7.83
N THR A 30 -13.16 -9.93 -7.87
CA THR A 30 -11.97 -9.95 -8.71
C THR A 30 -10.76 -9.77 -7.81
N GLY A 31 -9.96 -10.79 -7.64
CA GLY A 31 -8.80 -10.75 -6.79
C GLY A 31 -8.92 -11.68 -5.59
N PHE A 32 -8.07 -11.48 -4.60
CA PHE A 32 -7.91 -12.40 -3.47
C PHE A 32 -9.03 -12.27 -2.45
N THR A 33 -9.36 -11.06 -2.05
CA THR A 33 -10.36 -10.79 -1.03
C THR A 33 -10.82 -9.33 -1.13
N ALA A 34 -11.95 -9.03 -0.49
CA ALA A 34 -12.38 -7.65 -0.34
C ALA A 34 -11.35 -6.88 0.50
N CYS A 35 -10.95 -5.72 0.04
CA CYS A 35 -9.99 -4.88 0.75
C CYS A 35 -10.10 -3.42 0.32
N HIS A 36 -9.45 -2.56 1.09
CA HIS A 36 -9.36 -1.14 0.80
C HIS A 36 -7.89 -0.73 0.71
N PHE A 37 -7.53 -0.02 -0.36
CA PHE A 37 -6.21 0.58 -0.51
C PHE A 37 -6.25 2.01 -0.02
N PHE A 38 -5.52 2.28 1.06
CA PHE A 38 -5.42 3.63 1.61
C PHE A 38 -4.40 4.48 0.88
N LEU A 39 -4.75 5.73 0.61
CA LEU A 39 -3.74 6.75 0.40
C LEU A 39 -3.13 7.11 1.76
N PRO A 40 -1.84 7.49 1.84
CA PRO A 40 -1.23 7.85 3.12
C PRO A 40 -1.99 8.93 3.89
N GLU A 41 -2.44 9.97 3.22
CA GLU A 41 -3.21 11.05 3.82
C GLU A 41 -4.59 10.59 4.32
N GLU A 42 -5.22 9.65 3.62
CA GLU A 42 -6.47 9.04 4.03
C GLU A 42 -6.29 8.23 5.33
N LEU A 43 -5.25 7.40 5.38
CA LEU A 43 -4.94 6.60 6.56
C LEU A 43 -4.65 7.50 7.76
N ARG A 44 -3.87 8.56 7.56
CA ARG A 44 -3.58 9.54 8.61
C ARG A 44 -4.87 10.16 9.14
N ALA A 45 -5.74 10.62 8.25
CA ALA A 45 -7.01 11.26 8.63
C ALA A 45 -7.91 10.31 9.41
N GLU A 46 -7.99 9.06 8.99
CA GLU A 46 -8.77 8.03 9.70
C GLU A 46 -8.25 7.81 11.12
N LEU A 47 -6.95 7.68 11.28
CA LEU A 47 -6.34 7.47 12.59
C LEU A 47 -6.51 8.68 13.50
N GLU A 48 -6.32 9.88 12.97
CA GLU A 48 -6.51 11.12 13.73
C GLU A 48 -7.98 11.30 14.13
N ALA A 49 -8.92 10.93 13.28
CA ALA A 49 -10.35 10.94 13.61
C ALA A 49 -10.69 10.01 14.78
N GLN A 50 -9.92 8.95 14.99
CA GLN A 50 -10.08 8.02 16.11
C GLN A 50 -9.34 8.47 17.38
N GLY A 51 -8.72 9.63 17.36
CA GLY A 51 -8.00 10.18 18.51
C GLY A 51 -6.53 9.79 18.58
N ALA A 52 -5.99 9.17 17.56
CA ALA A 52 -4.58 8.83 17.52
C ALA A 52 -3.73 10.01 17.03
N GLU A 53 -2.53 10.13 17.56
CA GLU A 53 -1.50 11.02 17.02
C GLU A 53 -0.58 10.20 16.13
N VAL A 54 -0.51 10.51 14.85
CA VAL A 54 0.36 9.78 13.91
C VAL A 54 1.78 10.29 14.06
N VAL A 55 2.63 9.44 14.61
CA VAL A 55 4.06 9.75 14.80
C VAL A 55 4.83 9.55 13.50
N ALA A 56 4.52 8.47 12.79
CA ALA A 56 5.17 8.17 11.50
C ALA A 56 4.29 7.25 10.65
N LEU A 57 4.41 7.41 9.35
CA LEU A 57 3.93 6.43 8.37
C LEU A 57 5.16 5.85 7.69
N VAL A 58 5.22 4.53 7.62
CA VAL A 58 6.38 3.80 7.11
C VAL A 58 5.94 2.92 5.95
N GLY A 59 6.60 3.05 4.81
CA GLY A 59 6.40 2.14 3.69
C GLY A 59 7.23 0.87 3.92
N LEU A 60 6.59 -0.28 4.02
CA LEU A 60 7.27 -1.51 4.39
C LEU A 60 8.13 -2.07 3.27
N GLU A 61 7.70 -1.96 2.01
CA GLU A 61 8.46 -2.46 0.87
C GLU A 61 9.46 -1.45 0.33
N GLY A 62 9.20 -0.15 0.52
CA GLY A 62 10.05 0.91 0.02
C GLY A 62 10.01 1.06 -1.50
N ILE A 63 11.00 1.78 -2.03
CA ILE A 63 11.04 2.15 -3.45
C ILE A 63 11.61 1.07 -4.36
N ALA A 64 12.17 0.01 -3.82
CA ALA A 64 12.86 -1.02 -4.60
C ALA A 64 12.38 -2.44 -4.26
N SER A 65 11.12 -2.58 -3.82
CA SER A 65 10.59 -3.85 -3.32
C SER A 65 10.65 -5.00 -4.33
N ASN A 66 10.49 -4.69 -5.61
CA ASN A 66 10.50 -5.71 -6.67
C ASN A 66 11.90 -6.12 -7.12
N HIS A 67 12.93 -5.48 -6.58
CA HIS A 67 14.32 -5.69 -6.97
C HIS A 67 15.17 -6.17 -5.79
N VAL A 68 14.56 -6.98 -4.92
CA VAL A 68 15.25 -7.51 -3.75
C VAL A 68 16.51 -8.22 -4.20
N ALA A 69 17.61 -7.78 -3.69
CA ALA A 69 18.92 -8.26 -4.08
C ALA A 69 19.14 -9.70 -3.64
N LYS A 70 19.77 -10.47 -4.53
CA LYS A 70 20.02 -11.89 -4.31
C LYS A 70 21.38 -12.17 -3.67
N THR A 71 22.19 -11.13 -3.46
CA THR A 71 23.49 -11.26 -2.81
C THR A 71 23.50 -10.51 -1.48
N PRO A 72 24.29 -10.95 -0.50
CA PRO A 72 24.36 -10.26 0.80
C PRO A 72 24.73 -8.78 0.69
N ALA A 73 25.65 -8.43 -0.19
CA ALA A 73 26.07 -7.04 -0.36
C ALA A 73 24.93 -6.16 -0.90
N ARG A 74 24.18 -6.66 -1.88
CA ARG A 74 23.03 -5.93 -2.43
C ARG A 74 21.89 -5.84 -1.43
N TRP A 75 21.66 -6.90 -0.67
CA TRP A 75 20.65 -6.90 0.39
C TRP A 75 20.97 -5.83 1.42
N GLN A 76 22.21 -5.73 1.85
CA GLN A 76 22.64 -4.73 2.80
C GLN A 76 22.45 -3.30 2.24
N ALA A 77 22.83 -3.07 1.00
CA ALA A 77 22.62 -1.79 0.34
C ALA A 77 21.13 -1.43 0.23
N TRP A 78 20.29 -2.40 -0.08
CA TRP A 78 18.84 -2.21 -0.11
C TRP A 78 18.29 -1.82 1.25
N LEU A 79 18.70 -2.53 2.31
CA LEU A 79 18.26 -2.22 3.67
C LEU A 79 18.66 -0.80 4.10
N GLU A 80 19.89 -0.40 3.81
CA GLU A 80 20.35 0.95 4.12
C GLU A 80 19.53 2.02 3.41
N THR A 81 19.27 1.83 2.13
CA THR A 81 18.43 2.72 1.34
C THR A 81 17.00 2.75 1.90
N HIS A 82 16.47 1.57 2.22
CA HIS A 82 15.12 1.45 2.77
C HIS A 82 14.99 2.23 4.10
N TYR A 83 15.91 2.04 5.02
CA TYR A 83 15.87 2.71 6.31
C TYR A 83 15.98 4.23 6.19
N GLN A 84 16.68 4.72 5.18
CA GLN A 84 16.80 6.16 4.94
C GLN A 84 15.57 6.76 4.26
N THR A 85 14.78 5.98 3.56
CA THR A 85 13.70 6.47 2.71
C THR A 85 12.30 6.04 3.12
N CYS A 86 12.17 5.06 4.00
CA CYS A 86 10.87 4.41 4.27
C CYS A 86 9.81 5.34 4.88
N THR A 87 10.19 6.45 5.47
CA THR A 87 9.24 7.46 5.98
C THR A 87 9.02 8.62 5.03
N HIS A 88 9.75 8.66 3.93
CA HIS A 88 9.54 9.71 2.93
C HIS A 88 8.16 9.53 2.27
N PRO A 89 7.38 10.62 2.10
CA PRO A 89 6.02 10.50 1.53
C PRO A 89 5.95 9.76 0.20
N ALA A 90 6.94 9.92 -0.67
CA ALA A 90 6.97 9.23 -1.95
C ALA A 90 7.13 7.71 -1.76
N ALA A 91 7.98 7.28 -0.85
CA ALA A 91 8.18 5.85 -0.56
C ALA A 91 6.96 5.24 0.11
N VAL A 92 6.34 5.97 1.04
CA VAL A 92 5.10 5.53 1.70
C VAL A 92 3.99 5.36 0.66
N GLY A 93 3.83 6.33 -0.24
CA GLY A 93 2.79 6.29 -1.27
C GLY A 93 2.98 5.19 -2.31
N MET A 94 4.20 4.71 -2.51
CA MET A 94 4.51 3.64 -3.46
C MET A 94 4.50 2.25 -2.83
N SER A 95 4.44 2.15 -1.51
CA SER A 95 4.49 0.86 -0.83
C SER A 95 3.14 0.15 -0.87
N GLU A 96 3.18 -1.16 -1.01
CA GLU A 96 1.96 -1.99 -0.94
C GLU A 96 1.39 -2.03 0.47
N HIS A 97 2.24 -1.93 1.48
CA HIS A 97 1.85 -1.94 2.89
C HIS A 97 2.40 -0.72 3.60
N ILE A 98 1.56 -0.10 4.41
CA ILE A 98 1.93 1.05 5.22
C ILE A 98 1.81 0.66 6.69
N LEU A 99 2.88 0.89 7.44
CA LEU A 99 2.87 0.77 8.90
C LEU A 99 2.65 2.16 9.49
N ALA A 100 1.62 2.31 10.31
CA ALA A 100 1.40 3.54 11.04
C ALA A 100 1.90 3.38 12.48
N VAL A 101 2.75 4.30 12.90
CA VAL A 101 3.20 4.40 14.29
C VAL A 101 2.42 5.52 14.94
N VAL A 102 1.67 5.22 15.98
CA VAL A 102 0.75 6.18 16.58
C VAL A 102 0.92 6.22 18.09
N LYS A 103 0.56 7.37 18.67
CA LYS A 103 0.29 7.52 20.10
C LYS A 103 -1.19 7.67 20.28
N HIS A 104 -1.73 7.00 21.26
CA HIS A 104 -3.15 7.12 21.60
C HIS A 104 -3.28 7.43 23.08
N ASP A 105 -3.98 8.50 23.39
CA ASP A 105 -4.29 8.85 24.77
C ASP A 105 -5.50 8.06 25.23
N HIS A 106 -5.24 6.87 25.75
CA HIS A 106 -6.25 5.90 26.14
C HIS A 106 -6.37 5.72 27.65
N LEU A 107 -5.66 6.51 28.42
CA LEU A 107 -5.65 6.43 29.87
C LEU A 107 -6.84 7.16 30.50
N ARG A 108 -8.00 6.89 29.95
CA ARG A 108 -9.24 7.52 30.42
C ARG A 108 -10.23 6.48 30.82
#